data_3112075c8536b02521d9aafecb2917c9
#
_entry.id   3112075c8536b02521d9aafecb2917c9
#
_cell.length_a   1.000
_cell.length_b   1.000
_cell.length_c   1.000
_cell.angle_alpha   90.00
_cell.angle_beta   90.00
_cell.angle_gamma   90.00
#
_symmetry.space_group_name_H-M   'P 1'
#
loop_
_entity.id
_entity.type
_entity.pdbx_description
1 polymer ?
#
loop_
_entity_poly.entity_id
_entity_poly.type
_entity_poly.pdbx_seq_one_letter_code
_entity_poly.pdbx_strand_id
1 'polypeptide(L)'
;MLLRTRRKIALAIVCLMLGIGGVALVMHPDKESISFDAVVEIWSSIIRDVDRFGLTITQISPAREMEIGEEIDKEVTADYGQPVLSEQADYVSDVGQALVPFAERKRINYVFRLVDSPDPNAFALPGGRIYVTTGMLKFAQSEAELAAVLGHEISHVDLKHCVERLQYELAARRIAGDDIAGIVSIGYRLVQLGFSEDQELEADTNGVILAAKAGYNPRAAIAVYERLGALEADRKADEESQSTPAESNSQTVAGELGGALAKSLDDYFATHPPAALRVPSIKKAIERNAAAWRGREFYVGRRNYAEWRARSKREFPEERIKFVP
;
A
#
# COMPACT_ATOMS: atom_id res chain seq x y z
N MET A 1 4.00 5.85 40.66
CA MET A 1 3.05 4.82 41.10
C MET A 1 1.98 4.54 40.04
N LEU A 2 1.42 5.52 39.40
CA LEU A 2 0.39 5.38 38.33
C LEU A 2 0.81 4.58 37.07
N LEU A 3 2.06 4.68 36.62
CA LEU A 3 2.57 3.95 35.45
C LEU A 3 2.68 2.43 35.69
N ARG A 4 3.06 2.02 36.92
CA ARG A 4 3.14 0.59 37.27
C ARG A 4 1.75 -0.07 37.35
N THR A 5 0.73 0.68 37.80
CA THR A 5 -0.64 0.20 37.89
C THR A 5 -1.27 0.06 36.50
N ARG A 6 -1.04 1.01 35.59
CA ARG A 6 -1.50 0.94 34.20
C ARG A 6 -0.89 -0.24 33.43
N ARG A 7 0.42 -0.52 33.60
CA ARG A 7 1.08 -1.71 33.02
C ARG A 7 0.49 -3.03 33.53
N LYS A 8 0.13 -3.10 34.80
CA LYS A 8 -0.51 -4.31 35.39
C LYS A 8 -1.91 -4.52 34.85
N ILE A 9 -2.69 -3.45 34.67
CA ILE A 9 -4.05 -3.51 34.10
C ILE A 9 -3.98 -3.93 32.63
N ALA A 10 -3.07 -3.36 31.85
CA ALA A 10 -2.86 -3.74 30.47
C ALA A 10 -2.44 -5.21 30.32
N LEU A 11 -1.51 -5.68 31.14
CA LEU A 11 -1.08 -7.07 31.16
C LEU A 11 -2.23 -8.02 31.54
N ALA A 12 -3.05 -7.61 32.51
CA ALA A 12 -4.23 -8.40 32.93
C ALA A 12 -5.29 -8.49 31.81
N ILE A 13 -5.52 -7.41 31.07
CA ILE A 13 -6.43 -7.41 29.90
C ILE A 13 -5.89 -8.32 28.80
N VAL A 14 -4.60 -8.24 28.49
CA VAL A 14 -3.95 -9.12 27.51
C VAL A 14 -4.02 -10.59 27.91
N CYS A 15 -3.76 -10.92 29.21
CA CYS A 15 -3.89 -12.27 29.72
C CYS A 15 -5.33 -12.79 29.71
N LEU A 16 -6.32 -11.91 29.97
CA LEU A 16 -7.73 -12.25 29.90
C LEU A 16 -8.17 -12.56 28.48
N MET A 17 -7.73 -11.77 27.52
CA MET A 17 -8.03 -11.95 26.09
C MET A 17 -7.36 -13.22 25.53
N LEU A 18 -6.11 -13.51 25.95
CA LEU A 18 -5.44 -14.78 25.63
C LEU A 18 -6.19 -15.99 26.19
N GLY A 19 -6.72 -15.85 27.43
CA GLY A 19 -7.54 -16.89 28.05
C GLY A 19 -8.84 -17.13 27.26
N ILE A 20 -9.53 -16.07 26.83
CA ILE A 20 -10.78 -16.16 26.05
C ILE A 20 -10.51 -16.77 24.67
N GLY A 21 -9.46 -16.33 23.98
CA GLY A 21 -9.05 -16.88 22.67
C GLY A 21 -8.67 -18.36 22.76
N GLY A 22 -7.93 -18.76 23.81
CA GLY A 22 -7.56 -20.14 24.07
C GLY A 22 -8.77 -21.05 24.39
N VAL A 23 -9.74 -20.53 25.15
CA VAL A 23 -10.99 -21.25 25.47
C VAL A 23 -11.86 -21.40 24.22
N ALA A 24 -11.96 -20.38 23.37
CA ALA A 24 -12.71 -20.46 22.11
C ALA A 24 -12.13 -21.51 21.15
N LEU A 25 -10.79 -21.64 21.11
CA LEU A 25 -10.07 -22.64 20.29
C LEU A 25 -10.33 -24.07 20.78
N VAL A 26 -10.41 -24.26 22.11
CA VAL A 26 -10.65 -25.57 22.74
C VAL A 26 -12.11 -26.01 22.62
N MET A 27 -13.04 -25.07 22.58
CA MET A 27 -14.48 -25.38 22.53
C MET A 27 -15.01 -25.62 21.12
N HIS A 28 -14.24 -25.39 20.05
CA HIS A 28 -14.68 -25.57 18.67
C HIS A 28 -13.60 -26.27 17.82
N PRO A 29 -13.32 -27.57 18.06
CA PRO A 29 -12.25 -28.31 17.38
C PRO A 29 -12.52 -28.60 15.90
N ASP A 30 -13.74 -28.42 15.41
CA ASP A 30 -14.18 -28.85 14.08
C ASP A 30 -14.28 -27.73 13.03
N LYS A 31 -13.79 -26.50 13.32
CA LYS A 31 -13.71 -25.44 12.33
C LYS A 31 -12.28 -25.29 11.82
N GLU A 32 -12.18 -25.14 10.48
CA GLU A 32 -10.96 -24.90 9.72
C GLU A 32 -9.91 -24.12 10.52
N SER A 33 -8.68 -24.62 10.49
CA SER A 33 -7.55 -24.03 11.20
C SER A 33 -7.50 -22.53 10.89
N ILE A 34 -7.75 -21.71 11.92
CA ILE A 34 -7.54 -20.26 11.81
C ILE A 34 -6.10 -20.08 11.38
N SER A 35 -5.87 -19.49 10.20
CA SER A 35 -4.52 -19.30 9.69
C SER A 35 -3.75 -18.40 10.67
N PHE A 36 -2.45 -18.61 10.77
CA PHE A 36 -1.58 -17.77 11.59
C PHE A 36 -1.77 -16.28 11.24
N ASP A 37 -2.00 -15.99 9.97
CA ASP A 37 -2.22 -14.64 9.45
C ASP A 37 -3.52 -14.01 9.98
N ALA A 38 -4.61 -14.77 10.06
CA ALA A 38 -5.88 -14.31 10.67
C ALA A 38 -5.70 -13.99 12.16
N VAL A 39 -4.87 -14.76 12.87
CA VAL A 39 -4.54 -14.47 14.28
C VAL A 39 -3.72 -13.19 14.39
N VAL A 40 -2.74 -12.98 13.52
CA VAL A 40 -1.91 -11.76 13.48
C VAL A 40 -2.77 -10.54 13.15
N GLU A 41 -3.73 -10.65 12.25
CA GLU A 41 -4.63 -9.55 11.88
C GLU A 41 -5.55 -9.14 13.03
N ILE A 42 -6.18 -10.12 13.71
CA ILE A 42 -6.98 -9.88 14.92
C ILE A 42 -6.11 -9.21 16.00
N TRP A 43 -4.89 -9.68 16.22
CA TRP A 43 -3.97 -9.11 17.19
C TRP A 43 -3.55 -7.68 16.82
N SER A 44 -3.27 -7.40 15.56
CA SER A 44 -2.89 -6.06 15.10
C SER A 44 -4.03 -5.05 15.31
N SER A 45 -5.29 -5.47 15.12
CA SER A 45 -6.45 -4.62 15.39
C SER A 45 -6.64 -4.34 16.90
N ILE A 46 -6.51 -5.38 17.74
CA ILE A 46 -6.60 -5.24 19.20
C ILE A 46 -5.49 -4.33 19.74
N ILE A 47 -4.27 -4.47 19.24
CA ILE A 47 -3.13 -3.66 19.71
C ILE A 47 -3.28 -2.21 19.27
N ARG A 48 -3.79 -1.92 18.06
CA ARG A 48 -4.13 -0.55 17.63
C ARG A 48 -5.16 0.11 18.55
N ASP A 49 -6.19 -0.63 18.97
CA ASP A 49 -7.19 -0.11 19.90
C ASP A 49 -6.59 0.13 21.28
N VAL A 50 -5.67 -0.72 21.73
CA VAL A 50 -4.94 -0.58 22.99
C VAL A 50 -3.95 0.60 22.94
N ASP A 51 -3.31 0.88 21.81
CA ASP A 51 -2.41 2.03 21.63
C ASP A 51 -3.17 3.37 21.67
N ARG A 52 -4.40 3.41 21.15
CA ARG A 52 -5.33 4.53 21.35
C ARG A 52 -5.61 4.83 22.83
N PHE A 53 -5.43 3.85 23.72
CA PHE A 53 -5.50 4.03 25.18
C PHE A 53 -4.15 4.39 25.83
N GLY A 54 -3.11 4.69 25.06
CA GLY A 54 -1.82 5.18 25.57
C GLY A 54 -0.91 4.09 26.15
N LEU A 55 -1.00 2.87 25.64
CA LEU A 55 0.00 1.83 25.91
C LEU A 55 1.20 2.04 24.97
N THR A 56 2.33 2.41 25.53
CA THR A 56 3.57 2.64 24.78
C THR A 56 4.13 1.30 24.30
N ILE A 57 3.85 0.92 23.08
CA ILE A 57 4.58 -0.12 22.35
C ILE A 57 5.92 0.52 21.95
N THR A 58 6.97 -0.26 21.82
CA THR A 58 8.33 0.19 21.48
C THR A 58 8.30 1.14 20.29
N GLN A 59 8.50 2.45 20.52
CA GLN A 59 8.43 3.43 19.45
C GLN A 59 9.70 3.38 18.61
N ILE A 60 9.55 3.08 17.32
CA ILE A 60 10.61 3.24 16.34
C ILE A 60 10.71 4.73 15.97
N SER A 61 11.88 5.34 16.20
CA SER A 61 12.11 6.74 15.80
C SER A 61 12.15 6.88 14.28
N PRO A 62 11.86 8.06 13.71
CA PRO A 62 11.97 8.25 12.25
C PRO A 62 13.36 7.93 11.69
N ALA A 63 14.42 8.19 12.45
CA ALA A 63 15.79 7.84 12.02
C ALA A 63 15.99 6.31 11.96
N ARG A 64 15.51 5.60 12.98
CA ARG A 64 15.60 4.13 13.01
C ARG A 64 14.69 3.49 11.94
N GLU A 65 13.52 4.08 11.68
CA GLU A 65 12.64 3.63 10.61
C GLU A 65 13.32 3.75 9.23
N MET A 66 14.00 4.86 8.97
CA MET A 66 14.76 5.05 7.73
C MET A 66 15.90 4.04 7.59
N GLU A 67 16.63 3.76 8.67
CA GLU A 67 17.69 2.76 8.70
C GLU A 67 17.13 1.34 8.39
N ILE A 68 16.05 0.95 9.04
CA ILE A 68 15.38 -0.33 8.77
C ILE A 68 14.91 -0.39 7.31
N GLY A 69 14.29 0.67 6.82
CA GLY A 69 13.86 0.75 5.43
C GLY A 69 15.00 0.62 4.43
N GLU A 70 16.20 1.12 4.77
CA GLU A 70 17.41 0.96 3.96
C GLU A 70 17.92 -0.48 3.91
N GLU A 71 17.83 -1.19 5.01
CA GLU A 71 18.20 -2.61 5.02
C GLU A 71 17.17 -3.47 4.26
N ILE A 72 15.85 -3.18 4.41
CA ILE A 72 14.81 -3.87 3.63
C ILE A 72 14.96 -3.59 2.12
N ASP A 73 15.37 -2.39 1.74
CA ASP A 73 15.66 -2.00 0.35
C ASP A 73 16.68 -2.94 -0.32
N LYS A 74 17.65 -3.45 0.43
CA LYS A 74 18.63 -4.41 -0.08
C LYS A 74 18.00 -5.76 -0.43
N GLU A 75 17.05 -6.23 0.39
CA GLU A 75 16.30 -7.46 0.12
C GLU A 75 15.39 -7.28 -1.10
N VAL A 76 14.67 -6.14 -1.20
CA VAL A 76 13.87 -5.81 -2.40
C VAL A 76 14.74 -5.79 -3.64
N THR A 77 15.93 -5.20 -3.56
CA THR A 77 16.88 -5.14 -4.68
C THR A 77 17.40 -6.54 -5.07
N ALA A 78 17.52 -7.46 -4.12
CA ALA A 78 17.89 -8.84 -4.40
C ALA A 78 16.81 -9.59 -5.18
N ASP A 79 15.52 -9.34 -4.88
CA ASP A 79 14.39 -10.01 -5.52
C ASP A 79 13.97 -9.38 -6.85
N TYR A 80 13.82 -8.06 -6.88
CA TYR A 80 13.36 -7.31 -8.08
C TYR A 80 14.52 -6.88 -9.00
N GLY A 81 15.78 -7.10 -8.59
CA GLY A 81 16.95 -6.54 -9.28
C GLY A 81 17.21 -5.07 -8.94
N GLN A 82 18.25 -4.52 -9.54
CA GLN A 82 18.59 -3.11 -9.35
C GLN A 82 17.48 -2.21 -9.93
N PRO A 83 17.15 -1.08 -9.26
CA PRO A 83 16.21 -0.12 -9.81
C PRO A 83 16.59 0.32 -11.20
N VAL A 84 15.59 0.45 -12.07
CA VAL A 84 15.78 0.93 -13.44
C VAL A 84 16.29 2.36 -13.43
N LEU A 85 17.38 2.63 -14.13
CA LEU A 85 17.91 3.98 -14.35
C LEU A 85 17.51 4.42 -15.76
N SER A 86 16.51 5.30 -15.85
CA SER A 86 15.96 5.76 -17.12
C SER A 86 15.17 7.06 -16.95
N GLU A 87 14.85 7.71 -18.07
CA GLU A 87 13.93 8.87 -18.05
C GLU A 87 12.58 8.55 -17.38
N GLN A 88 12.11 7.31 -17.49
CA GLN A 88 10.89 6.85 -16.81
C GLN A 88 11.07 6.80 -15.30
N ALA A 89 12.22 6.38 -14.80
CA ALA A 89 12.52 6.38 -13.37
C ALA A 89 12.62 7.80 -12.82
N ASP A 90 13.27 8.70 -13.55
CA ASP A 90 13.33 10.13 -13.21
C ASP A 90 11.91 10.74 -13.20
N TYR A 91 11.09 10.37 -14.18
CA TYR A 91 9.70 10.80 -14.26
C TYR A 91 8.87 10.36 -13.05
N VAL A 92 8.95 9.09 -12.66
CA VAL A 92 8.28 8.55 -11.46
C VAL A 92 8.73 9.32 -10.21
N SER A 93 10.04 9.56 -10.09
CA SER A 93 10.61 10.32 -8.98
C SER A 93 10.10 11.77 -8.95
N ASP A 94 10.10 12.47 -10.08
CA ASP A 94 9.63 13.85 -10.20
C ASP A 94 8.14 13.99 -9.79
N VAL A 95 7.29 13.04 -10.23
CA VAL A 95 5.86 13.03 -9.87
C VAL A 95 5.70 12.77 -8.38
N GLY A 96 6.42 11.79 -7.83
CA GLY A 96 6.37 11.48 -6.39
C GLY A 96 6.84 12.65 -5.53
N GLN A 97 7.97 13.27 -5.90
CA GLN A 97 8.51 14.42 -5.19
C GLN A 97 7.57 15.64 -5.21
N ALA A 98 6.71 15.78 -6.22
CA ALA A 98 5.69 16.83 -6.26
C ALA A 98 4.60 16.67 -5.18
N LEU A 99 4.39 15.46 -4.66
CA LEU A 99 3.41 15.18 -3.60
C LEU A 99 4.02 15.35 -2.18
N VAL A 100 5.31 15.08 -2.01
CA VAL A 100 6.01 15.09 -0.71
C VAL A 100 5.81 16.39 0.11
N PRO A 101 5.75 17.61 -0.47
CA PRO A 101 5.48 18.83 0.29
C PRO A 101 4.15 18.82 1.04
N PHE A 102 3.20 17.98 0.66
CA PHE A 102 1.86 17.88 1.26
C PHE A 102 1.74 16.74 2.28
N ALA A 103 2.74 15.84 2.39
CA ALA A 103 2.82 14.84 3.44
C ALA A 103 3.08 15.48 4.80
N GLU A 104 2.59 14.89 5.88
CA GLU A 104 2.74 15.42 7.25
C GLU A 104 4.13 15.08 7.85
N ARG A 105 4.68 13.92 7.51
CA ARG A 105 5.95 13.41 8.06
C ARG A 105 7.18 14.01 7.37
N LYS A 106 7.48 15.28 7.65
CA LYS A 106 8.57 16.08 7.04
C LYS A 106 9.98 15.54 7.32
N ARG A 107 10.16 14.68 8.31
CA ARG A 107 11.47 14.12 8.68
C ARG A 107 11.81 12.83 7.95
N ILE A 108 10.87 12.29 7.18
CA ILE A 108 11.09 11.11 6.33
C ILE A 108 11.67 11.57 5.00
N ASN A 109 12.70 10.86 4.54
CA ASN A 109 13.27 11.07 3.22
C ASN A 109 12.57 10.15 2.21
N TYR A 110 11.62 10.71 1.44
CA TYR A 110 10.90 9.96 0.42
C TYR A 110 11.76 9.73 -0.81
N VAL A 111 11.91 8.47 -1.19
CA VAL A 111 12.68 8.03 -2.36
C VAL A 111 11.78 7.17 -3.24
N PHE A 112 11.69 7.50 -4.52
CA PHE A 112 10.85 6.78 -5.48
C PHE A 112 11.75 5.99 -6.44
N ARG A 113 11.41 4.73 -6.67
CA ARG A 113 12.17 3.82 -7.50
C ARG A 113 11.28 3.11 -8.50
N LEU A 114 11.78 2.96 -9.72
CA LEU A 114 11.16 2.12 -10.73
C LEU A 114 11.88 0.77 -10.74
N VAL A 115 11.12 -0.33 -10.66
CA VAL A 115 11.64 -1.70 -10.76
C VAL A 115 11.07 -2.40 -11.97
N ASP A 116 11.86 -3.28 -12.57
CA ASP A 116 11.45 -4.01 -13.76
C ASP A 116 10.62 -5.24 -13.37
N SER A 117 9.31 -5.06 -13.40
CA SER A 117 8.32 -6.13 -13.28
C SER A 117 7.16 -5.81 -14.21
N PRO A 118 6.67 -6.79 -15.00
CA PRO A 118 5.54 -6.60 -15.89
C PRO A 118 4.22 -6.35 -15.15
N ASP A 119 4.19 -6.61 -13.86
CA ASP A 119 3.02 -6.63 -13.01
C ASP A 119 2.65 -5.22 -12.58
N PRO A 120 1.41 -4.75 -12.74
CA PRO A 120 0.99 -3.45 -12.30
C PRO A 120 0.95 -3.41 -10.75
N ASN A 121 2.06 -3.00 -10.13
CA ASN A 121 2.20 -2.91 -8.67
C ASN A 121 2.95 -1.65 -8.24
N ALA A 122 2.67 -1.20 -7.02
CA ALA A 122 3.44 -0.20 -6.29
C ALA A 122 3.39 -0.57 -4.80
N PHE A 123 4.44 -0.27 -4.04
CA PHE A 123 4.48 -0.56 -2.61
C PHE A 123 5.43 0.37 -1.86
N ALA A 124 5.12 0.60 -0.58
CA ALA A 124 5.91 1.43 0.31
C ALA A 124 6.64 0.60 1.36
N LEU A 125 7.89 0.96 1.63
CA LEU A 125 8.69 0.45 2.74
C LEU A 125 8.66 1.43 3.92
N PRO A 126 8.91 0.96 5.15
CA PRO A 126 9.23 1.84 6.25
C PRO A 126 10.36 2.81 5.87
N GLY A 127 10.31 4.04 6.38
CA GLY A 127 11.34 5.04 6.10
C GLY A 127 11.24 5.75 4.76
N GLY A 128 10.14 5.55 4.00
CA GLY A 128 9.78 6.40 2.86
C GLY A 128 10.33 5.96 1.50
N ARG A 129 10.76 4.71 1.36
CA ARG A 129 11.10 4.14 0.05
C ARG A 129 9.85 3.61 -0.62
N ILE A 130 9.56 4.10 -1.82
CA ILE A 130 8.38 3.78 -2.60
C ILE A 130 8.81 3.22 -3.94
N TYR A 131 8.28 2.08 -4.27
CA TYR A 131 8.55 1.36 -5.50
C TYR A 131 7.34 1.39 -6.42
N VAL A 132 7.61 1.53 -7.71
CA VAL A 132 6.63 1.40 -8.79
C VAL A 132 7.18 0.40 -9.79
N THR A 133 6.39 -0.51 -10.26
CA THR A 133 6.79 -1.45 -11.31
C THR A 133 6.64 -0.85 -12.70
N THR A 134 7.42 -1.34 -13.66
CA THR A 134 7.23 -0.99 -15.08
C THR A 134 5.84 -1.38 -15.57
N GLY A 135 5.23 -2.41 -14.98
CA GLY A 135 3.84 -2.81 -15.24
C GLY A 135 2.83 -1.74 -14.80
N MET A 136 2.94 -1.21 -13.57
CA MET A 136 2.08 -0.11 -13.10
C MET A 136 2.28 1.15 -13.95
N LEU A 137 3.52 1.45 -14.32
CA LEU A 137 3.81 2.58 -15.21
C LEU A 137 3.21 2.40 -16.61
N LYS A 138 3.08 1.19 -17.13
CA LYS A 138 2.37 0.91 -18.38
C LYS A 138 0.85 0.91 -18.23
N PHE A 139 0.36 0.61 -17.04
CA PHE A 139 -1.06 0.50 -16.73
C PHE A 139 -1.74 1.86 -16.55
N ALA A 140 -1.10 2.79 -15.85
CA ALA A 140 -1.61 4.14 -15.68
C ALA A 140 -1.69 4.88 -17.04
N GLN A 141 -2.60 5.83 -17.18
CA GLN A 141 -2.88 6.52 -18.45
C GLN A 141 -2.66 8.04 -18.39
N SER A 142 -2.27 8.54 -17.22
CA SER A 142 -1.97 9.95 -17.02
C SER A 142 -1.08 10.17 -15.80
N GLU A 143 -0.43 11.34 -15.76
CA GLU A 143 0.35 11.74 -14.59
C GLU A 143 -0.53 11.82 -13.32
N ALA A 144 -1.79 12.24 -13.45
CA ALA A 144 -2.72 12.28 -12.33
C ALA A 144 -3.06 10.89 -11.77
N GLU A 145 -3.12 9.86 -12.62
CA GLU A 145 -3.30 8.47 -12.16
C GLU A 145 -2.06 7.95 -11.45
N LEU A 146 -0.85 8.20 -11.99
CA LEU A 146 0.40 7.89 -11.31
C LEU A 146 0.50 8.63 -9.97
N ALA A 147 0.12 9.91 -9.94
CA ALA A 147 0.08 10.71 -8.72
C ALA A 147 -0.92 10.15 -7.68
N ALA A 148 -2.04 9.57 -8.10
CA ALA A 148 -2.99 8.91 -7.21
C ALA A 148 -2.39 7.64 -6.59
N VAL A 149 -1.72 6.80 -7.39
CA VAL A 149 -1.01 5.60 -6.91
C VAL A 149 0.11 5.99 -5.95
N LEU A 150 0.98 6.93 -6.33
CA LEU A 150 2.08 7.39 -5.48
C LEU A 150 1.56 8.09 -4.21
N GLY A 151 0.45 8.81 -4.28
CA GLY A 151 -0.21 9.41 -3.13
C GLY A 151 -0.71 8.38 -2.13
N HIS A 152 -1.22 7.24 -2.61
CA HIS A 152 -1.60 6.09 -1.79
C HIS A 152 -0.37 5.51 -1.07
N GLU A 153 0.73 5.26 -1.78
CA GLU A 153 1.95 4.72 -1.19
C GLU A 153 2.60 5.69 -0.18
N ILE A 154 2.64 6.99 -0.52
CA ILE A 154 3.07 8.02 0.43
C ILE A 154 2.21 7.98 1.69
N SER A 155 0.91 7.72 1.56
CA SER A 155 -0.02 7.69 2.70
C SER A 155 0.27 6.55 3.67
N HIS A 156 0.69 5.37 3.20
CA HIS A 156 1.13 4.30 4.08
C HIS A 156 2.33 4.70 4.96
N VAL A 157 3.25 5.48 4.41
CA VAL A 157 4.38 6.02 5.17
C VAL A 157 3.91 7.14 6.10
N ASP A 158 3.13 8.08 5.58
CA ASP A 158 2.70 9.32 6.25
C ASP A 158 1.78 9.03 7.46
N LEU A 159 0.87 8.07 7.31
CA LEU A 159 -0.03 7.57 8.35
C LEU A 159 0.64 6.53 9.26
N LYS A 160 1.92 6.19 9.02
CA LYS A 160 2.75 5.23 9.78
C LYS A 160 2.33 3.76 9.65
N HIS A 161 1.52 3.39 8.68
CA HIS A 161 1.07 2.01 8.50
C HIS A 161 2.26 1.03 8.42
N CYS A 162 3.31 1.40 7.65
CA CYS A 162 4.52 0.58 7.50
C CYS A 162 5.23 0.33 8.84
N VAL A 163 5.42 1.39 9.64
CA VAL A 163 6.18 1.28 10.88
C VAL A 163 5.36 0.68 12.02
N GLU A 164 4.07 0.98 12.10
CA GLU A 164 3.18 0.41 13.11
C GLU A 164 3.08 -1.10 12.96
N ARG A 165 2.86 -1.58 11.74
CA ARG A 165 2.80 -3.00 11.45
C ARG A 165 4.10 -3.72 11.83
N LEU A 166 5.25 -3.12 11.51
CA LEU A 166 6.55 -3.63 11.92
C LEU A 166 6.68 -3.69 13.46
N GLN A 167 6.26 -2.64 14.16
CA GLN A 167 6.29 -2.59 15.64
C GLN A 167 5.45 -3.69 16.26
N TYR A 168 4.26 -3.96 15.72
CA TYR A 168 3.37 -5.01 16.22
C TYR A 168 3.99 -6.40 16.05
N GLU A 169 4.57 -6.67 14.90
CA GLU A 169 5.20 -7.96 14.61
C GLU A 169 6.43 -8.19 15.49
N LEU A 170 7.26 -7.16 15.69
CA LEU A 170 8.42 -7.22 16.58
C LEU A 170 7.99 -7.49 18.03
N ALA A 171 6.95 -6.81 18.48
CA ALA A 171 6.41 -7.01 19.83
C ALA A 171 5.84 -8.42 20.01
N ALA A 172 5.09 -8.93 19.02
CA ALA A 172 4.51 -10.26 19.04
C ALA A 172 5.58 -11.37 19.10
N ARG A 173 6.67 -11.20 18.34
CA ARG A 173 7.80 -12.16 18.31
C ARG A 173 8.80 -11.96 19.44
N ARG A 174 8.66 -10.96 20.28
CA ARG A 174 9.62 -10.60 21.34
C ARG A 174 11.03 -10.38 20.81
N ILE A 175 11.16 -9.87 19.61
CA ILE A 175 12.46 -9.56 19.00
C ILE A 175 12.97 -8.27 19.63
N ALA A 176 14.21 -8.33 20.13
CA ALA A 176 14.87 -7.14 20.67
C ALA A 176 15.18 -6.15 19.54
N GLY A 177 15.07 -4.85 19.83
CA GLY A 177 15.28 -3.78 18.85
C GLY A 177 16.69 -3.72 18.24
N ASP A 178 17.63 -4.52 18.73
CA ASP A 178 19.01 -4.57 18.25
C ASP A 178 19.26 -5.70 17.23
N ASP A 179 18.30 -6.61 17.02
CA ASP A 179 18.38 -7.66 16.01
C ASP A 179 17.92 -7.14 14.64
N ILE A 180 18.82 -6.45 13.94
CA ILE A 180 18.52 -5.88 12.60
C ILE A 180 18.12 -6.94 11.60
N ALA A 181 18.79 -8.09 11.54
CA ALA A 181 18.51 -9.14 10.57
C ALA A 181 17.09 -9.71 10.74
N GLY A 182 16.68 -9.97 11.98
CA GLY A 182 15.31 -10.38 12.30
C GLY A 182 14.28 -9.31 11.94
N ILE A 183 14.58 -8.03 12.20
CA ILE A 183 13.71 -6.90 11.88
C ILE A 183 13.53 -6.75 10.37
N VAL A 184 14.61 -6.85 9.59
CA VAL A 184 14.61 -6.74 8.13
C VAL A 184 13.77 -7.85 7.48
N SER A 185 14.03 -9.11 7.88
CA SER A 185 13.28 -10.27 7.38
C SER A 185 11.77 -10.14 7.64
N ILE A 186 11.37 -9.64 8.82
CA ILE A 186 9.98 -9.39 9.16
C ILE A 186 9.43 -8.25 8.31
N GLY A 187 10.14 -7.12 8.24
CA GLY A 187 9.72 -5.95 7.49
C GLY A 187 9.49 -6.27 6.01
N TYR A 188 10.38 -7.04 5.40
CA TYR A 188 10.23 -7.48 4.01
C TYR A 188 8.99 -8.36 3.80
N ARG A 189 8.76 -9.33 4.70
CA ARG A 189 7.54 -10.16 4.66
C ARG A 189 6.26 -9.33 4.80
N LEU A 190 6.27 -8.32 5.66
CA LEU A 190 5.11 -7.46 5.87
C LEU A 190 4.74 -6.66 4.61
N VAL A 191 5.72 -6.26 3.82
CA VAL A 191 5.48 -5.63 2.51
C VAL A 191 4.73 -6.59 1.59
N GLN A 192 5.13 -7.86 1.56
CA GLN A 192 4.48 -8.89 0.72
C GLN A 192 3.06 -9.25 1.17
N LEU A 193 2.73 -9.07 2.45
CA LEU A 193 1.41 -9.38 3.02
C LEU A 193 0.39 -8.22 2.90
N GLY A 194 0.81 -7.04 2.45
CA GLY A 194 -0.05 -5.85 2.34
C GLY A 194 -0.51 -5.26 3.68
N PHE A 195 -1.51 -4.42 3.66
CA PHE A 195 -2.05 -3.71 4.82
C PHE A 195 -3.47 -4.18 5.15
N SER A 196 -3.99 -3.82 6.35
CA SER A 196 -5.38 -4.13 6.69
C SER A 196 -6.35 -3.26 5.88
N GLU A 197 -7.60 -3.73 5.72
CA GLU A 197 -8.64 -3.01 4.97
C GLU A 197 -8.79 -1.56 5.47
N ASP A 198 -8.83 -1.33 6.78
CA ASP A 198 -8.95 0.01 7.36
C ASP A 198 -7.75 0.90 6.96
N GLN A 199 -6.52 0.37 7.01
CA GLN A 199 -5.32 1.11 6.62
C GLN A 199 -5.31 1.44 5.13
N GLU A 200 -5.81 0.55 4.30
CA GLU A 200 -5.97 0.77 2.87
C GLU A 200 -6.99 1.89 2.57
N LEU A 201 -8.16 1.87 3.22
CA LEU A 201 -9.18 2.91 3.05
C LEU A 201 -8.70 4.27 3.59
N GLU A 202 -7.90 4.28 4.65
CA GLU A 202 -7.23 5.50 5.13
C GLU A 202 -6.20 6.00 4.12
N ALA A 203 -5.38 5.12 3.54
CA ALA A 203 -4.40 5.46 2.52
C ALA A 203 -5.05 5.96 1.23
N ASP A 204 -6.14 5.35 0.78
CA ASP A 204 -6.94 5.82 -0.36
C ASP A 204 -7.46 7.25 -0.14
N THR A 205 -8.05 7.49 1.03
CA THR A 205 -8.59 8.81 1.38
C THR A 205 -7.48 9.88 1.42
N ASN A 206 -6.39 9.60 2.11
CA ASN A 206 -5.27 10.53 2.25
C ASN A 206 -4.54 10.73 0.91
N GLY A 207 -4.34 9.67 0.14
CA GLY A 207 -3.68 9.70 -1.17
C GLY A 207 -4.41 10.60 -2.17
N VAL A 208 -5.74 10.50 -2.24
CA VAL A 208 -6.57 11.41 -3.05
C VAL A 208 -6.39 12.86 -2.61
N ILE A 209 -6.33 13.12 -1.31
CA ILE A 209 -6.14 14.47 -0.78
C ILE A 209 -4.74 14.99 -1.11
N LEU A 210 -3.70 14.16 -0.99
CA LEU A 210 -2.33 14.52 -1.34
C LEU A 210 -2.22 14.89 -2.83
N ALA A 211 -2.76 14.04 -3.73
CA ALA A 211 -2.77 14.29 -5.16
C ALA A 211 -3.52 15.61 -5.50
N ALA A 212 -4.68 15.85 -4.88
CA ALA A 212 -5.45 17.08 -5.07
C ALA A 212 -4.73 18.32 -4.51
N LYS A 213 -4.06 18.23 -3.37
CA LYS A 213 -3.21 19.31 -2.82
C LYS A 213 -2.07 19.65 -3.77
N ALA A 214 -1.45 18.63 -4.39
CA ALA A 214 -0.42 18.81 -5.41
C ALA A 214 -0.98 19.32 -6.76
N GLY A 215 -2.30 19.48 -6.88
CA GLY A 215 -2.98 20.02 -8.06
C GLY A 215 -3.34 18.99 -9.12
N TYR A 216 -3.22 17.70 -8.85
CA TYR A 216 -3.67 16.63 -9.76
C TYR A 216 -5.17 16.36 -9.62
N ASN A 217 -5.78 15.89 -10.71
CA ASN A 217 -7.21 15.57 -10.73
C ASN A 217 -7.54 14.42 -9.78
N PRO A 218 -8.31 14.66 -8.69
CA PRO A 218 -8.63 13.61 -7.72
C PRO A 218 -9.46 12.46 -8.30
N ARG A 219 -10.21 12.69 -9.40
CA ARG A 219 -10.98 11.63 -10.08
C ARG A 219 -10.11 10.64 -10.83
N ALA A 220 -8.83 10.94 -11.04
CA ALA A 220 -7.87 10.00 -11.61
C ALA A 220 -7.70 8.75 -10.73
N ALA A 221 -7.83 8.89 -9.40
CA ALA A 221 -7.84 7.76 -8.49
C ALA A 221 -9.00 6.80 -8.79
N ILE A 222 -10.21 7.31 -9.04
CA ILE A 222 -11.35 6.47 -9.42
C ILE A 222 -11.02 5.68 -10.69
N ALA A 223 -10.51 6.37 -11.72
CA ALA A 223 -10.25 5.76 -13.02
C ALA A 223 -9.22 4.62 -12.94
N VAL A 224 -8.11 4.81 -12.24
CA VAL A 224 -7.07 3.76 -12.12
C VAL A 224 -7.57 2.57 -11.31
N TYR A 225 -8.27 2.79 -10.19
CA TYR A 225 -8.77 1.70 -9.36
C TYR A 225 -9.98 0.98 -9.97
N GLU A 226 -10.86 1.64 -10.72
CA GLU A 226 -11.93 0.96 -11.49
C GLU A 226 -11.33 0.05 -12.57
N ARG A 227 -10.25 0.46 -13.24
CA ARG A 227 -9.55 -0.40 -14.21
C ARG A 227 -8.83 -1.57 -13.55
N LEU A 228 -8.20 -1.38 -12.38
CA LEU A 228 -7.63 -2.48 -11.60
C LEU A 228 -8.72 -3.49 -11.21
N GLY A 229 -9.88 -3.01 -10.77
CA GLY A 229 -11.02 -3.88 -10.45
C GLY A 229 -11.59 -4.64 -11.65
N ALA A 230 -11.58 -4.06 -12.84
CA ALA A 230 -11.97 -4.77 -14.06
C ALA A 230 -11.01 -5.92 -14.38
N LEU A 231 -9.68 -5.69 -14.26
CA LEU A 231 -8.69 -6.76 -14.40
C LEU A 231 -8.87 -7.89 -13.38
N GLU A 232 -9.20 -7.55 -12.13
CA GLU A 232 -9.50 -8.54 -11.09
C GLU A 232 -10.71 -9.40 -11.44
N ALA A 233 -11.78 -8.78 -11.95
CA ALA A 233 -13.00 -9.47 -12.34
C ALA A 233 -12.77 -10.43 -13.54
N ASP A 234 -12.05 -9.96 -14.55
CA ASP A 234 -11.71 -10.77 -15.73
C ASP A 234 -10.90 -12.01 -15.33
N ARG A 235 -9.91 -11.83 -14.43
CA ARG A 235 -9.11 -12.94 -13.92
C ARG A 235 -9.95 -13.99 -13.20
N LYS A 236 -10.82 -13.57 -12.29
CA LYS A 236 -11.69 -14.51 -11.54
C LYS A 236 -12.60 -15.30 -12.48
N ALA A 237 -13.10 -14.66 -13.54
CA ALA A 237 -13.91 -15.33 -14.55
C ALA A 237 -13.10 -16.40 -15.33
N ASP A 238 -11.83 -16.11 -15.65
CA ASP A 238 -10.94 -17.05 -16.32
C ASP A 238 -10.59 -18.25 -15.42
N GLU A 239 -10.34 -18.04 -14.13
CA GLU A 239 -10.08 -19.11 -13.16
C GLU A 239 -11.30 -20.03 -12.98
N GLU A 240 -12.49 -19.47 -12.87
CA GLU A 240 -13.75 -20.24 -12.80
C GLU A 240 -13.98 -21.06 -14.08
N SER A 241 -13.64 -20.52 -15.25
CA SER A 241 -13.79 -21.22 -16.52
C SER A 241 -12.80 -22.38 -16.71
N GLN A 242 -11.59 -22.27 -16.11
CA GLN A 242 -10.54 -23.29 -16.20
C GLN A 242 -10.68 -24.40 -15.13
N SER A 243 -11.49 -24.19 -14.11
CA SER A 243 -11.76 -25.20 -13.07
C SER A 243 -12.74 -26.31 -13.51
N THR A 244 -13.32 -26.24 -14.70
CA THR A 244 -14.04 -27.33 -15.32
C THR A 244 -13.04 -28.29 -15.99
N PRO A 245 -13.02 -29.61 -15.66
CA PRO A 245 -12.05 -30.53 -16.25
C PRO A 245 -12.38 -30.77 -17.73
N ALA A 246 -11.73 -30.01 -18.60
CA ALA A 246 -11.68 -30.33 -20.03
C ALA A 246 -10.22 -30.60 -20.38
N GLU A 247 -9.93 -31.84 -20.72
CA GLU A 247 -8.68 -32.27 -21.34
C GLU A 247 -8.38 -31.38 -22.56
N SER A 248 -7.40 -30.52 -22.50
CA SER A 248 -6.82 -29.95 -23.70
C SER A 248 -5.33 -29.67 -23.54
N ASN A 249 -4.60 -30.53 -24.19
CA ASN A 249 -3.19 -30.43 -24.49
C ASN A 249 -3.02 -29.35 -25.60
N SER A 250 -2.82 -28.10 -25.23
CA SER A 250 -2.27 -27.10 -26.15
C SER A 250 -1.52 -26.02 -25.36
N GLN A 251 -0.23 -26.23 -25.20
CA GLN A 251 0.71 -25.18 -24.84
C GLN A 251 0.79 -24.17 -26.01
N THR A 252 0.07 -23.07 -25.92
CA THR A 252 0.22 -21.95 -26.82
C THR A 252 0.88 -20.80 -26.06
N VAL A 253 1.77 -20.06 -26.74
CA VAL A 253 2.47 -18.86 -26.23
C VAL A 253 1.48 -17.85 -25.61
N ALA A 254 0.24 -17.80 -26.11
CA ALA A 254 -0.84 -17.00 -25.54
C ALA A 254 -1.28 -17.49 -24.15
N GLY A 255 -1.21 -18.79 -23.88
CA GLY A 255 -1.52 -19.37 -22.56
C GLY A 255 -0.42 -19.05 -21.52
N GLU A 256 0.85 -19.03 -21.93
CA GLU A 256 1.97 -18.67 -21.05
C GLU A 256 1.94 -17.18 -20.69
N LEU A 257 1.60 -16.30 -21.66
CA LEU A 257 1.45 -14.85 -21.40
C LEU A 257 0.26 -14.57 -20.47
N GLY A 258 -0.88 -15.26 -20.70
CA GLY A 258 -2.07 -15.18 -19.85
C GLY A 258 -1.80 -15.68 -18.43
N GLY A 259 -1.08 -16.78 -18.28
CA GLY A 259 -0.68 -17.33 -16.97
C GLY A 259 0.31 -16.44 -16.21
N ALA A 260 1.26 -15.80 -16.92
CA ALA A 260 2.17 -14.83 -16.31
C ALA A 260 1.43 -13.58 -15.82
N LEU A 261 0.50 -13.03 -16.63
CA LEU A 261 -0.33 -11.89 -16.24
C LEU A 261 -1.24 -12.23 -15.05
N ALA A 262 -1.83 -13.42 -15.01
CA ALA A 262 -2.67 -13.86 -13.92
C ALA A 262 -1.90 -13.95 -12.59
N LYS A 263 -0.70 -14.55 -12.60
CA LYS A 263 0.16 -14.64 -11.42
C LYS A 263 0.60 -13.26 -10.92
N SER A 264 0.78 -12.34 -11.79
CA SER A 264 1.28 -11.00 -11.56
C SER A 264 0.26 -10.08 -10.88
N LEU A 265 -1.00 -10.22 -11.23
CA LEU A 265 -2.10 -9.54 -10.55
C LEU A 265 -2.37 -10.12 -9.15
N ASP A 266 -2.02 -11.40 -8.92
CA ASP A 266 -2.11 -12.01 -7.59
C ASP A 266 -1.27 -11.26 -6.57
N ASP A 267 -0.08 -10.80 -6.93
CA ASP A 267 0.81 -10.06 -6.03
C ASP A 267 0.22 -8.69 -5.64
N TYR A 268 -0.41 -7.97 -6.59
CA TYR A 268 -1.08 -6.70 -6.27
C TYR A 268 -2.29 -6.91 -5.35
N PHE A 269 -3.18 -7.85 -5.69
CA PHE A 269 -4.38 -8.11 -4.90
C PHE A 269 -4.11 -8.85 -3.59
N ALA A 270 -2.96 -9.54 -3.47
CA ALA A 270 -2.50 -10.09 -2.20
C ALA A 270 -2.05 -8.99 -1.23
N THR A 271 -1.58 -7.86 -1.75
CA THR A 271 -1.10 -6.73 -0.94
C THR A 271 -2.16 -5.65 -0.73
N HIS A 272 -3.19 -5.59 -1.57
CA HIS A 272 -4.24 -4.57 -1.50
C HIS A 272 -5.65 -5.20 -1.59
N PRO A 273 -6.64 -4.69 -0.84
CA PRO A 273 -8.02 -5.17 -0.92
C PRO A 273 -8.62 -4.93 -2.32
N PRO A 274 -9.70 -5.68 -2.65
CA PRO A 274 -10.40 -5.54 -3.91
C PRO A 274 -10.84 -4.10 -4.20
N ALA A 275 -10.75 -3.69 -5.46
CA ALA A 275 -11.18 -2.36 -5.93
C ALA A 275 -12.65 -2.05 -5.59
N ALA A 276 -13.49 -3.08 -5.46
CA ALA A 276 -14.88 -2.94 -5.04
C ALA A 276 -15.06 -2.28 -3.66
N LEU A 277 -14.10 -2.45 -2.76
CA LEU A 277 -14.07 -1.80 -1.44
C LEU A 277 -13.43 -0.40 -1.52
N ARG A 278 -12.40 -0.23 -2.32
CA ARG A 278 -11.59 0.98 -2.43
C ARG A 278 -12.29 2.11 -3.17
N VAL A 279 -12.91 1.83 -4.34
CA VAL A 279 -13.56 2.84 -5.17
C VAL A 279 -14.68 3.62 -4.44
N PRO A 280 -15.58 2.99 -3.65
CA PRO A 280 -16.55 3.72 -2.84
C PRO A 280 -15.91 4.66 -1.82
N SER A 281 -14.82 4.26 -1.17
CA SER A 281 -14.08 5.09 -0.21
C SER A 281 -13.48 6.33 -0.88
N ILE A 282 -12.84 6.14 -2.04
CA ILE A 282 -12.27 7.21 -2.86
C ILE A 282 -13.37 8.21 -3.29
N LYS A 283 -14.50 7.71 -3.80
CA LYS A 283 -15.65 8.55 -4.18
C LYS A 283 -16.13 9.38 -2.99
N LYS A 284 -16.29 8.77 -1.83
CA LYS A 284 -16.69 9.45 -0.58
C LYS A 284 -15.66 10.51 -0.14
N ALA A 285 -14.38 10.25 -0.29
CA ALA A 285 -13.32 11.22 0.01
C ALA A 285 -13.40 12.43 -0.91
N ILE A 286 -13.65 12.22 -2.21
CA ILE A 286 -13.85 13.29 -3.20
C ILE A 286 -15.11 14.10 -2.88
N GLU A 287 -16.24 13.46 -2.58
CA GLU A 287 -17.50 14.12 -2.23
C GLU A 287 -17.35 15.00 -0.99
N ARG A 288 -16.68 14.53 0.06
CA ARG A 288 -16.41 15.31 1.28
C ARG A 288 -15.61 16.58 1.01
N ASN A 289 -14.76 16.58 0.00
CA ASN A 289 -13.93 17.72 -0.37
C ASN A 289 -14.51 18.55 -1.54
N ALA A 290 -15.61 18.10 -2.15
CA ALA A 290 -16.17 18.68 -3.36
C ALA A 290 -16.49 20.18 -3.23
N ALA A 291 -16.99 20.62 -2.06
CA ALA A 291 -17.27 22.02 -1.80
C ALA A 291 -15.99 22.88 -1.81
N ALA A 292 -14.91 22.39 -1.21
CA ALA A 292 -13.62 23.09 -1.15
C ALA A 292 -12.90 23.08 -2.51
N TRP A 293 -13.21 22.14 -3.37
CA TRP A 293 -12.60 21.98 -4.70
C TRP A 293 -13.43 22.59 -5.82
N ARG A 294 -14.65 23.02 -5.56
CA ARG A 294 -15.54 23.59 -6.57
C ARG A 294 -14.88 24.75 -7.33
N GLY A 295 -14.82 24.64 -8.65
CA GLY A 295 -14.23 25.64 -9.52
C GLY A 295 -12.70 25.71 -9.53
N ARG A 296 -12.00 24.93 -8.68
CA ARG A 296 -10.55 24.78 -8.79
C ARG A 296 -10.19 24.02 -10.06
N GLU A 297 -9.03 24.34 -10.59
CA GLU A 297 -8.46 23.61 -11.73
C GLU A 297 -7.50 22.55 -11.24
N PHE A 298 -7.61 21.37 -11.83
CA PHE A 298 -6.76 20.23 -11.56
C PHE A 298 -6.14 19.70 -12.84
N TYR A 299 -4.94 19.21 -12.74
CA TYR A 299 -4.13 18.75 -13.85
C TYR A 299 -4.35 17.28 -14.14
N VAL A 300 -4.43 16.88 -15.41
CA VAL A 300 -4.56 15.48 -15.84
C VAL A 300 -3.22 14.91 -16.27
N GLY A 301 -2.48 15.60 -17.14
CA GLY A 301 -1.11 15.25 -17.52
C GLY A 301 -0.99 14.03 -18.44
N ARG A 302 -1.87 13.86 -19.42
CA ARG A 302 -1.73 12.78 -20.42
C ARG A 302 -0.51 12.96 -21.33
N ARG A 303 -0.24 14.19 -21.74
CA ARG A 303 0.94 14.50 -22.55
C ARG A 303 2.22 14.33 -21.76
N ASN A 304 2.25 14.77 -20.50
CA ASN A 304 3.39 14.55 -19.62
C ASN A 304 3.70 13.05 -19.49
N TYR A 305 2.63 12.26 -19.34
CA TYR A 305 2.73 10.81 -19.25
C TYR A 305 3.30 10.17 -20.53
N ALA A 306 2.82 10.60 -21.67
CA ALA A 306 3.27 10.09 -22.97
C ALA A 306 4.72 10.48 -23.29
N GLU A 307 5.17 11.65 -22.81
CA GLU A 307 6.52 12.19 -23.04
C GLU A 307 7.51 11.85 -21.90
N TRP A 308 7.09 11.14 -20.85
CA TRP A 308 7.84 10.88 -19.61
C TRP A 308 8.48 12.17 -19.03
N ARG A 309 7.74 13.25 -19.07
CA ARG A 309 8.19 14.55 -18.61
C ARG A 309 7.23 15.14 -17.59
N ALA A 310 7.60 15.09 -16.32
CA ALA A 310 6.74 15.52 -15.23
C ALA A 310 6.27 16.98 -15.38
N ARG A 311 5.07 17.28 -14.87
CA ARG A 311 4.50 18.64 -14.81
C ARG A 311 5.45 19.65 -14.20
N SER A 312 6.26 19.25 -13.20
CA SER A 312 7.29 20.09 -12.60
C SER A 312 8.35 20.57 -13.57
N LYS A 313 8.59 19.86 -14.69
CA LYS A 313 9.51 20.21 -15.77
C LYS A 313 8.81 20.95 -16.90
N ARG A 314 7.58 20.57 -17.23
CA ARG A 314 6.77 21.18 -18.26
C ARG A 314 5.30 21.00 -18.00
N GLU A 315 4.55 22.07 -17.98
CA GLU A 315 3.11 22.06 -17.84
C GLU A 315 2.40 22.38 -19.16
N PHE A 316 1.31 21.68 -19.42
CA PHE A 316 0.41 21.90 -20.57
C PHE A 316 -0.89 22.47 -20.04
N PRO A 317 -1.14 23.81 -20.13
CA PRO A 317 -2.31 24.45 -19.51
C PRO A 317 -3.64 23.89 -19.98
N GLU A 318 -3.72 23.38 -21.22
CA GLU A 318 -4.89 22.73 -21.80
C GLU A 318 -5.29 21.42 -21.11
N GLU A 319 -4.40 20.83 -20.33
CA GLU A 319 -4.66 19.62 -19.54
C GLU A 319 -5.22 19.91 -18.13
N ARG A 320 -5.51 21.18 -17.85
CA ARG A 320 -6.21 21.60 -16.65
C ARG A 320 -7.71 21.49 -16.86
N ILE A 321 -8.39 20.86 -15.92
CA ILE A 321 -9.84 20.73 -15.92
C ILE A 321 -10.44 21.36 -14.65
N LYS A 322 -11.56 22.07 -14.80
CA LYS A 322 -12.29 22.57 -13.64
C LYS A 322 -13.01 21.44 -12.92
N PHE A 323 -12.88 21.42 -11.61
CA PHE A 323 -13.62 20.48 -10.79
C PHE A 323 -15.10 20.92 -10.71
N VAL A 324 -15.97 20.05 -11.20
CA VAL A 324 -17.42 20.14 -11.05
C VAL A 324 -17.82 19.01 -10.09
N PRO A 325 -18.50 19.30 -8.98
CA PRO A 325 -18.94 18.32 -7.99
C PRO A 325 -19.77 17.19 -8.56
#